data_ee0ab93fc4c0c92ced134c77242caa5d
#
_entry.id   ee0ab93fc4c0c92ced134c77242caa5d
#
_cell.length_a   1.000
_cell.length_b   1.000
_cell.length_c   1.000
_cell.angle_alpha   90.00
_cell.angle_beta   90.00
_cell.angle_gamma   90.00
#
_symmetry.space_group_name_H-M   'P 1'
#
loop_
_entity.id
_entity.type
_entity.pdbx_description
1 polymer ?
#
loop_
_entity_poly.entity_id
_entity_poly.type
_entity_poly.pdbx_seq_one_letter_code
_entity_poly.pdbx_strand_id
1 'polypeptide(L)'
;MSAPVPEPTPVSQPYWDGLREHRILIQYSPSSDRYVFYPRTLAPGTFADDLEWREIDGAGTLYTYTVARRPTGPPWAEKLPQLLAVVEWDVGPRVSTELVDVKPEDIRIGMRVVPVFCDQDGVTLLRYRPADD
;
A
#
# COMPACT_ATOMS: atom_id res chain seq x y z
N MET A 1 13.78 -18.81 6.89
CA MET A 1 14.15 -17.43 6.50
C MET A 1 12.87 -16.66 6.17
N SER A 2 12.63 -15.54 6.84
CA SER A 2 11.45 -14.73 6.56
C SER A 2 11.67 -13.87 5.30
N ALA A 3 10.56 -13.46 4.67
CA ALA A 3 10.65 -12.53 3.54
C ALA A 3 11.23 -11.20 4.00
N PRO A 4 11.99 -10.52 3.14
CA PRO A 4 12.55 -9.21 3.51
C PRO A 4 11.46 -8.17 3.73
N VAL A 5 11.74 -7.21 4.62
CA VAL A 5 10.85 -6.08 4.89
C VAL A 5 11.47 -4.79 4.38
N PRO A 6 10.64 -3.78 4.06
CA PRO A 6 11.16 -2.50 3.60
C PRO A 6 11.99 -1.78 4.67
N GLU A 7 12.98 -1.01 4.21
CA GLU A 7 13.74 -0.11 5.07
C GLU A 7 13.26 1.32 4.86
N PRO A 8 12.78 1.98 5.93
CA PRO A 8 12.35 3.38 5.80
C PRO A 8 13.50 4.30 5.40
N THR A 9 13.17 5.33 4.62
CA THR A 9 14.07 6.43 4.28
C THR A 9 13.62 7.69 5.02
N PRO A 10 14.46 8.73 5.14
CA PRO A 10 14.01 9.97 5.79
C PRO A 10 12.73 10.55 5.16
N VAL A 11 12.58 10.47 3.85
CA VAL A 11 11.40 10.96 3.15
C VAL A 11 10.16 10.10 3.45
N SER A 12 10.33 8.78 3.55
CA SER A 12 9.20 7.86 3.76
C SER A 12 8.91 7.56 5.23
N GLN A 13 9.76 8.02 6.16
CA GLN A 13 9.63 7.68 7.58
C GLN A 13 8.25 7.98 8.16
N PRO A 14 7.62 9.14 7.89
CA PRO A 14 6.28 9.41 8.45
C PRO A 14 5.24 8.39 8.00
N TYR A 15 5.34 7.89 6.76
CA TYR A 15 4.45 6.86 6.27
C TYR A 15 4.58 5.58 7.10
N TRP A 16 5.81 5.12 7.35
CA TRP A 16 6.06 3.89 8.12
C TRP A 16 5.69 4.05 9.60
N ASP A 17 5.95 5.24 10.18
CA ASP A 17 5.56 5.52 11.55
C ASP A 17 4.04 5.50 11.70
N GLY A 18 3.31 6.04 10.72
CA GLY A 18 1.86 6.00 10.70
C GLY A 18 1.34 4.57 10.65
N LEU A 19 1.89 3.73 9.78
CA LEU A 19 1.48 2.33 9.70
C LEU A 19 1.66 1.60 11.01
N ARG A 20 2.74 1.89 11.76
CA ARG A 20 2.97 1.30 13.07
C ARG A 20 1.85 1.60 14.04
N GLU A 21 1.20 2.75 13.89
CA GLU A 21 0.05 3.17 14.69
C GLU A 21 -1.28 2.78 14.04
N HIS A 22 -1.24 1.99 12.97
CA HIS A 22 -2.40 1.59 12.16
C HIS A 22 -3.11 2.80 11.54
N ARG A 23 -2.31 3.74 11.06
CA ARG A 23 -2.77 4.94 10.36
C ARG A 23 -2.08 5.03 9.01
N ILE A 24 -2.80 5.46 7.99
CA ILE A 24 -2.23 5.64 6.64
C ILE A 24 -2.02 7.13 6.43
N LEU A 25 -0.76 7.56 6.48
CA LEU A 25 -0.37 8.93 6.24
C LEU A 25 0.28 9.03 4.86
N ILE A 26 -0.27 9.86 4.00
CA ILE A 26 0.32 10.14 2.69
C ILE A 26 0.44 11.65 2.50
N GLN A 27 1.18 12.05 1.48
CA GLN A 27 1.44 13.45 1.23
C GLN A 27 0.32 14.08 0.40
N TYR A 28 0.08 15.36 0.65
CA TYR A 28 -0.88 16.17 -0.10
C TYR A 28 -0.25 17.53 -0.41
N SER A 29 -0.44 18.00 -1.64
CA SER A 29 0.01 19.32 -2.05
C SER A 29 -1.20 20.25 -2.16
N PRO A 30 -1.37 21.21 -1.23
CA PRO A 30 -2.50 22.15 -1.30
C PRO A 30 -2.52 22.97 -2.59
N SER A 31 -1.36 23.43 -3.07
CA SER A 31 -1.30 24.23 -4.28
C SER A 31 -1.65 23.44 -5.54
N SER A 32 -1.38 22.14 -5.56
CA SER A 32 -1.71 21.26 -6.68
C SER A 32 -3.05 20.58 -6.50
N ASP A 33 -3.63 20.63 -5.28
CA ASP A 33 -4.85 19.92 -4.88
C ASP A 33 -4.79 18.44 -5.25
N ARG A 34 -3.69 17.79 -4.84
CA ARG A 34 -3.45 16.38 -5.14
C ARG A 34 -2.77 15.66 -3.99
N TYR A 35 -3.22 14.45 -3.75
CA TYR A 35 -2.49 13.49 -2.92
C TYR A 35 -1.36 12.88 -3.73
N VAL A 36 -0.26 12.59 -3.05
CA VAL A 36 0.97 12.10 -3.67
C VAL A 36 1.39 10.80 -3.00
N PHE A 37 1.68 9.79 -3.81
CA PHE A 37 2.29 8.55 -3.37
C PHE A 37 3.10 7.99 -4.55
N TYR A 38 4.30 7.57 -4.37
CA TYR A 38 5.09 7.35 -3.12
C TYR A 38 5.66 8.68 -2.58
N PRO A 39 6.14 8.69 -1.29
CA PRO A 39 6.64 9.91 -0.66
C PRO A 39 7.74 10.61 -1.46
N ARG A 40 7.65 11.92 -1.55
CA ARG A 40 8.56 12.75 -2.34
C ARG A 40 8.92 14.03 -1.58
N THR A 41 9.96 14.71 -2.05
CA THR A 41 10.33 16.03 -1.51
C THR A 41 9.53 17.15 -2.15
N LEU A 42 9.20 16.98 -3.44
CA LEU A 42 8.45 17.97 -4.21
C LEU A 42 7.28 17.29 -4.91
N ALA A 43 6.19 18.04 -5.11
CA ALA A 43 5.00 17.51 -5.78
C ALA A 43 5.31 17.18 -7.25
N PRO A 44 4.93 16.00 -7.74
CA PRO A 44 5.11 15.65 -9.15
C PRO A 44 4.34 16.61 -10.06
N GLY A 45 4.95 16.97 -11.19
CA GLY A 45 4.32 17.78 -12.21
C GLY A 45 4.44 19.29 -11.98
N THR A 46 4.29 19.75 -10.75
CA THR A 46 4.36 21.19 -10.43
C THR A 46 5.65 21.58 -9.72
N PHE A 47 6.36 20.61 -9.13
CA PHE A 47 7.55 20.81 -8.29
C PHE A 47 7.27 21.70 -7.07
N ALA A 48 6.01 21.79 -6.64
CA ALA A 48 5.65 22.53 -5.43
C ALA A 48 6.32 21.93 -4.20
N ASP A 49 6.75 22.78 -3.27
CA ASP A 49 7.44 22.38 -2.04
C ASP A 49 6.51 22.40 -0.82
N ASP A 50 5.21 22.36 -1.05
CA ASP A 50 4.18 22.49 -0.03
C ASP A 50 3.59 21.15 0.42
N LEU A 51 4.30 20.04 0.21
CA LEU A 51 3.80 18.72 0.60
C LEU A 51 3.61 18.63 2.11
N GLU A 52 2.44 18.17 2.53
CA GLU A 52 2.11 17.95 3.93
C GLU A 52 1.57 16.53 4.11
N TRP A 53 1.73 15.97 5.29
CA TRP A 53 1.25 14.63 5.60
C TRP A 53 -0.20 14.70 6.08
N ARG A 54 -1.05 13.87 5.48
CA ARG A 54 -2.47 13.77 5.85
C ARG A 54 -2.85 12.33 6.03
N GLU A 55 -3.72 12.08 6.99
CA GLU A 55 -4.27 10.74 7.21
C GLU A 55 -5.42 10.48 6.24
N ILE A 56 -5.43 9.25 5.67
CA ILE A 56 -6.53 8.77 4.84
C ILE A 56 -7.06 7.48 5.46
N ASP A 57 -8.31 7.11 5.14
CA ASP A 57 -8.88 5.84 5.61
C ASP A 57 -8.34 4.64 4.85
N GLY A 58 -7.80 4.87 3.66
CA GLY A 58 -7.19 3.83 2.86
C GLY A 58 -8.15 2.94 2.09
N ALA A 59 -9.44 3.21 2.13
CA ALA A 59 -10.39 2.46 1.32
C ALA A 59 -10.12 2.70 -0.16
N GLY A 60 -10.32 1.66 -0.97
CA GLY A 60 -10.02 1.78 -2.39
C GLY A 60 -10.66 0.69 -3.22
N THR A 61 -10.25 0.66 -4.47
CA THR A 61 -10.74 -0.28 -5.48
C THR A 61 -9.56 -1.07 -6.01
N LEU A 62 -9.75 -2.37 -6.20
CA LEU A 62 -8.70 -3.21 -6.79
C LEU A 62 -8.53 -2.81 -8.25
N TYR A 63 -7.37 -2.24 -8.56
CA TYR A 63 -7.05 -1.78 -9.91
C TYR A 63 -6.56 -2.92 -10.79
N THR A 64 -5.64 -3.74 -10.25
CA THR A 64 -5.11 -4.91 -10.94
C THR A 64 -4.52 -5.89 -9.93
N TYR A 65 -4.31 -7.14 -10.35
CA TYR A 65 -3.69 -8.14 -9.49
C TYR A 65 -2.99 -9.21 -10.30
N THR A 66 -2.12 -9.95 -9.62
CA THR A 66 -1.42 -11.11 -10.18
C THR A 66 -1.34 -12.18 -9.11
N VAL A 67 -1.60 -13.41 -9.49
CA VAL A 67 -1.40 -14.58 -8.61
C VAL A 67 -0.03 -15.16 -8.93
N ALA A 68 0.95 -14.90 -8.06
CA ALA A 68 2.30 -15.41 -8.23
C ALA A 68 2.39 -16.81 -7.63
N ARG A 69 2.64 -17.82 -8.46
CA ARG A 69 2.67 -19.22 -8.03
C ARG A 69 4.08 -19.79 -7.94
N ARG A 70 5.08 -18.98 -8.35
CA ARG A 70 6.50 -19.35 -8.24
C ARG A 70 7.23 -18.31 -7.40
N PRO A 71 8.14 -18.72 -6.50
CA PRO A 71 8.87 -17.76 -5.69
C PRO A 71 9.89 -17.00 -6.54
N THR A 72 10.06 -15.71 -6.25
CA THR A 72 11.13 -14.92 -6.85
C THR A 72 12.48 -15.17 -6.18
N GLY A 73 12.46 -15.83 -5.01
CA GLY A 73 13.64 -16.20 -4.27
C GLY A 73 13.27 -17.06 -3.07
N PRO A 74 14.25 -17.69 -2.38
CA PRO A 74 13.94 -18.58 -1.27
C PRO A 74 13.07 -17.99 -0.16
N PRO A 75 13.21 -16.70 0.25
CA PRO A 75 12.36 -16.15 1.31
C PRO A 75 10.87 -16.13 0.96
N TRP A 76 10.51 -16.20 -0.32
CA TRP A 76 9.12 -16.13 -0.78
C TRP A 76 8.46 -17.50 -0.95
N ALA A 77 9.25 -18.59 -0.84
CA ALA A 77 8.75 -19.93 -1.13
C ALA A 77 7.57 -20.35 -0.22
N GLU A 78 7.54 -19.87 1.02
CA GLU A 78 6.50 -20.20 1.98
C GLU A 78 5.25 -19.34 1.86
N LYS A 79 5.29 -18.32 0.99
CA LYS A 79 4.19 -17.36 0.83
C LYS A 79 3.38 -17.58 -0.43
N LEU A 80 3.49 -18.75 -1.05
CA LEU A 80 2.79 -19.04 -2.30
C LEU A 80 1.41 -19.66 -2.05
N PRO A 81 0.41 -19.31 -2.88
CA PRO A 81 0.50 -18.32 -3.93
C PRO A 81 0.52 -16.90 -3.33
N GLN A 82 1.27 -16.02 -3.95
CA GLN A 82 1.35 -14.62 -3.54
C GLN A 82 0.34 -13.80 -4.35
N LEU A 83 -0.55 -13.10 -3.67
CA LEU A 83 -1.60 -12.32 -4.32
C LEU A 83 -1.17 -10.87 -4.40
N LEU A 84 -0.40 -10.56 -5.43
CA LEU A 84 0.13 -9.21 -5.65
C LEU A 84 -0.96 -8.32 -6.24
N ALA A 85 -1.08 -7.10 -5.74
CA ALA A 85 -2.18 -6.22 -6.14
C ALA A 85 -1.76 -4.78 -6.21
N VAL A 86 -2.48 -4.01 -7.01
CA VAL A 86 -2.43 -2.55 -7.00
C VAL A 86 -3.81 -2.06 -6.63
N VAL A 87 -3.89 -1.27 -5.57
CA VAL A 87 -5.13 -0.67 -5.09
C VAL A 87 -5.12 0.82 -5.45
N GLU A 88 -6.22 1.29 -6.02
CA GLU A 88 -6.42 2.71 -6.25
C GLU A 88 -7.21 3.27 -5.08
N TRP A 89 -6.57 4.15 -4.30
CA TRP A 89 -7.24 4.80 -3.18
C TRP A 89 -8.33 5.75 -3.68
N ASP A 90 -9.37 5.91 -2.89
CA ASP A 90 -10.45 6.84 -3.24
C ASP A 90 -9.94 8.28 -3.40
N VAL A 91 -8.83 8.62 -2.76
CA VAL A 91 -8.22 9.95 -2.86
C VAL A 91 -7.31 10.11 -4.09
N GLY A 92 -7.13 9.05 -4.89
CA GLY A 92 -6.47 9.14 -6.21
C GLY A 92 -5.26 8.26 -6.43
N PRO A 93 -4.22 8.31 -5.59
CA PRO A 93 -3.00 7.54 -5.86
C PRO A 93 -3.21 6.03 -5.78
N ARG A 94 -2.28 5.29 -6.38
CA ARG A 94 -2.27 3.83 -6.36
C ARG A 94 -1.15 3.33 -5.48
N VAL A 95 -1.40 2.20 -4.80
CA VAL A 95 -0.42 1.57 -3.93
C VAL A 95 -0.26 0.10 -4.30
N SER A 96 0.98 -0.36 -4.34
CA SER A 96 1.28 -1.79 -4.52
C SER A 96 1.17 -2.48 -3.18
N THR A 97 0.49 -3.62 -3.15
CA THR A 97 0.22 -4.34 -1.90
C THR A 97 0.04 -5.84 -2.19
N GLU A 98 -0.38 -6.57 -1.19
CA GLU A 98 -0.83 -7.95 -1.32
C GLU A 98 -2.24 -8.07 -0.75
N LEU A 99 -3.04 -8.95 -1.35
CA LEU A 99 -4.36 -9.27 -0.83
C LEU A 99 -4.25 -10.38 0.21
N VAL A 100 -5.05 -10.26 1.27
CA VAL A 100 -5.17 -11.27 2.32
C VAL A 100 -6.65 -11.60 2.50
N ASP A 101 -6.93 -12.71 3.19
CA ASP A 101 -8.29 -13.16 3.52
C ASP A 101 -9.19 -13.31 2.30
N VAL A 102 -8.62 -13.74 1.18
CA VAL A 102 -9.38 -13.97 -0.06
C VAL A 102 -8.70 -15.10 -0.83
N LYS A 103 -9.52 -15.91 -1.51
CA LYS A 103 -9.01 -16.96 -2.40
C LYS A 103 -8.79 -16.39 -3.80
N PRO A 104 -7.80 -16.92 -4.54
CA PRO A 104 -7.56 -16.42 -5.91
C PRO A 104 -8.81 -16.39 -6.79
N GLU A 105 -9.67 -17.41 -6.69
CA GLU A 105 -10.88 -17.51 -7.50
C GLU A 105 -11.96 -16.48 -7.15
N ASP A 106 -11.85 -15.83 -5.99
CA ASP A 106 -12.83 -14.84 -5.54
C ASP A 106 -12.39 -13.40 -5.83
N ILE A 107 -11.21 -13.20 -6.45
CA ILE A 107 -10.71 -11.88 -6.74
C ILE A 107 -11.37 -11.34 -8.00
N ARG A 108 -11.79 -10.06 -7.95
CA ARG A 108 -12.40 -9.35 -9.09
C ARG A 108 -11.79 -7.97 -9.21
N ILE A 109 -11.33 -7.60 -10.41
CA ILE A 109 -10.91 -6.22 -10.68
C ILE A 109 -12.14 -5.32 -10.50
N GLY A 110 -11.93 -4.20 -9.81
CA GLY A 110 -13.02 -3.27 -9.48
C GLY A 110 -13.68 -3.53 -8.15
N MET A 111 -13.35 -4.64 -7.46
CA MET A 111 -13.93 -4.90 -6.14
C MET A 111 -13.42 -3.90 -5.11
N ARG A 112 -14.26 -3.63 -4.12
CA ARG A 112 -13.88 -2.75 -3.01
C ARG A 112 -12.98 -3.50 -2.04
N VAL A 113 -11.95 -2.82 -1.57
CA VAL A 113 -10.97 -3.40 -0.64
C VAL A 113 -10.71 -2.42 0.51
N VAL A 114 -10.36 -2.97 1.66
CA VAL A 114 -10.07 -2.19 2.86
C VAL A 114 -8.72 -2.60 3.44
N PRO A 115 -8.04 -1.69 4.16
CA PRO A 115 -6.70 -1.96 4.66
C PRO A 115 -6.67 -2.97 5.79
N VAL A 116 -5.58 -3.73 5.84
CA VAL A 116 -5.21 -4.63 6.93
C VAL A 116 -3.77 -4.31 7.29
N PHE A 117 -3.51 -4.12 8.58
CA PHE A 117 -2.16 -3.80 9.04
C PHE A 117 -1.51 -5.08 9.56
N CYS A 118 -0.38 -5.46 8.95
CA CYS A 118 0.32 -6.71 9.27
C CYS A 118 1.72 -6.41 9.79
N ASP A 119 2.01 -6.81 11.03
CA ASP A 119 3.32 -6.61 11.62
C ASP A 119 4.25 -7.75 11.20
N GLN A 120 5.46 -7.40 10.73
CA GLN A 120 6.47 -8.36 10.34
C GLN A 120 7.87 -7.79 10.65
N ASP A 121 8.63 -8.49 11.48
CA ASP A 121 10.01 -8.13 11.80
C ASP A 121 10.18 -6.65 12.20
N GLY A 122 9.27 -6.14 13.03
CA GLY A 122 9.33 -4.76 13.53
C GLY A 122 8.79 -3.70 12.59
N VAL A 123 8.30 -4.11 11.41
CA VAL A 123 7.70 -3.20 10.42
C VAL A 123 6.23 -3.58 10.26
N THR A 124 5.36 -2.57 10.19
CA THR A 124 3.94 -2.79 9.87
C THR A 124 3.74 -2.60 8.37
N LEU A 125 3.21 -3.64 7.73
CA LEU A 125 2.95 -3.63 6.29
C LEU A 125 1.47 -3.38 6.04
N LEU A 126 1.19 -2.58 5.01
CA LEU A 126 -0.18 -2.31 4.57
C LEU A 126 -0.59 -3.39 3.58
N ARG A 127 -1.61 -4.17 3.97
CA ARG A 127 -2.21 -5.19 3.11
C ARG A 127 -3.67 -4.85 2.91
N TYR A 128 -4.34 -5.57 2.02
CA TYR A 128 -5.74 -5.30 1.71
C TYR A 128 -6.55 -6.60 1.69
N ARG A 129 -7.80 -6.49 2.07
CA ARG A 129 -8.78 -7.59 1.97
C ARG A 129 -10.05 -7.05 1.32
N PRO A 130 -10.91 -7.97 0.78
CA PRO A 130 -12.21 -7.53 0.28
C PRO A 130 -13.01 -6.81 1.37
N ALA A 131 -13.69 -5.75 0.96
CA ALA A 131 -14.60 -5.04 1.87
C ALA A 131 -15.82 -5.91 2.17
N ASP A 132 -16.32 -5.82 3.39
CA ASP A 132 -17.57 -6.49 3.74
C ASP A 132 -18.73 -5.76 3.07
N ASP A 133 -19.68 -6.53 2.56
CA ASP A 133 -20.88 -5.97 1.93
C ASP A 133 -21.92 -5.53 2.98
#